data_d0fe8607fd3ec399dd253c7456e2de6b
#
_entry.id   d0fe8607fd3ec399dd253c7456e2de6b
#
_cell.length_a   1.000
_cell.length_b   1.000
_cell.length_c   1.000
_cell.angle_alpha   90.00
_cell.angle_beta   90.00
_cell.angle_gamma   90.00
#
_symmetry.space_group_name_H-M   'P 1'
#
loop_
_entity.id
_entity.type
_entity.pdbx_description
1 polymer ?
#
loop_
_entity_poly.entity_id
_entity_poly.type
_entity_poly.pdbx_seq_one_letter_code
_entity_poly.pdbx_strand_id
1 'polypeptide(L)'
;MKVIDCHAHPPRKGYPAIDPRPYIFPQSDEDRDVLLEREARELLADMDNYQVDQKIMLAFPPDMEHEFHYGEFNAKTGVTSYTSHQWISRLVKRYPGRFAGFACLNPLEPGAPAQLERLVKEDGFCGVKIHQAHYDFPVNDQRAFPFYRKCAELGIPAAFHTGFSLGRTIDRLIPTMPLLLDELAYEIPELTIIMCHAGGTWYQEGVLVALRNENIVIDLSSVPWMCRYMVYPEIDPAGVLKRLAEMVGPDRLMFGTDNADEDMNLEYMKALGLDKATLEKIMGGTAARLLKI
;
A
#
# COMPACT_ATOMS: atom_id res chain seq x y z
N MET A 1 6.87 4.49 -21.01
CA MET A 1 7.17 3.94 -19.68
C MET A 1 5.85 3.65 -19.02
N LYS A 2 5.62 2.43 -18.56
CA LYS A 2 4.41 2.09 -17.79
C LYS A 2 4.58 2.65 -16.38
N VAL A 3 3.56 3.37 -15.87
CA VAL A 3 3.54 3.93 -14.52
C VAL A 3 2.54 3.14 -13.69
N ILE A 4 3.01 2.52 -12.61
CA ILE A 4 2.19 1.75 -11.68
C ILE A 4 2.33 2.37 -10.30
N ASP A 5 1.24 2.90 -9.78
CA ASP A 5 1.14 3.32 -8.40
C ASP A 5 0.90 2.09 -7.52
N CYS A 6 1.92 1.69 -6.76
CA CYS A 6 1.86 0.45 -5.97
C CYS A 6 1.12 0.60 -4.63
N HIS A 7 0.69 1.81 -4.28
CA HIS A 7 0.05 2.09 -3.01
C HIS A 7 -1.05 3.13 -3.18
N ALA A 8 -2.25 2.67 -3.45
CA ALA A 8 -3.39 3.53 -3.63
C ALA A 8 -4.58 3.07 -2.77
N HIS A 9 -5.32 4.06 -2.34
CA HIS A 9 -6.61 3.89 -1.67
C HIS A 9 -7.71 4.52 -2.52
N PRO A 10 -8.99 4.26 -2.24
CA PRO A 10 -10.07 4.98 -2.88
C PRO A 10 -9.93 6.50 -2.73
N PRO A 11 -10.33 7.28 -3.75
CA PRO A 11 -10.08 8.73 -3.75
C PRO A 11 -10.84 9.42 -2.63
N ARG A 12 -10.19 10.40 -2.05
CA ARG A 12 -10.78 11.30 -1.09
C ARG A 12 -10.53 12.72 -1.53
N LYS A 13 -11.58 13.44 -1.81
CA LYS A 13 -11.47 14.88 -2.03
C LYS A 13 -11.26 15.56 -0.69
N GLY A 14 -10.00 15.96 -0.48
CA GLY A 14 -9.65 16.87 0.58
C GLY A 14 -9.54 16.23 1.97
N TYR A 15 -8.37 15.87 2.37
CA TYR A 15 -8.06 15.62 3.77
C TYR A 15 -7.85 16.97 4.48
N PRO A 16 -8.57 17.30 5.53
CA PRO A 16 -9.63 16.58 6.24
C PRO A 16 -11.05 16.92 5.75
N ALA A 17 -11.22 17.38 4.52
CA ALA A 17 -12.53 17.75 4.04
C ALA A 17 -13.40 16.50 3.96
N ILE A 18 -14.37 16.45 4.82
CA ILE A 18 -15.47 15.49 4.75
C ILE A 18 -16.08 15.65 3.36
N ASP A 19 -16.11 14.57 2.59
CA ASP A 19 -16.87 14.55 1.35
C ASP A 19 -18.31 14.95 1.70
N PRO A 20 -18.81 16.09 1.21
CA PRO A 20 -20.14 16.57 1.57
C PRO A 20 -21.26 15.70 0.98
N ARG A 21 -20.92 14.74 0.13
CA ARG A 21 -21.89 13.83 -0.46
C ARG A 21 -22.38 12.85 0.62
N PRO A 22 -23.71 12.67 0.76
CA PRO A 22 -24.21 11.69 1.71
C PRO A 22 -23.68 10.30 1.32
N TYR A 23 -23.17 9.58 2.29
CA TYR A 23 -22.81 8.19 2.11
C TYR A 23 -24.07 7.37 1.79
N ILE A 24 -24.04 6.67 0.66
CA ILE A 24 -25.14 5.81 0.26
C ILE A 24 -24.78 4.39 0.69
N PHE A 25 -25.48 3.88 1.68
CA PHE A 25 -25.37 2.46 2.03
C PHE A 25 -26.02 1.62 0.95
N PRO A 26 -25.25 0.82 0.19
CA PRO A 26 -25.84 0.00 -0.86
C PRO A 26 -26.72 -1.10 -0.26
N GLN A 27 -27.98 -1.10 -0.67
CA GLN A 27 -28.96 -2.10 -0.24
C GLN A 27 -29.07 -3.27 -1.22
N SER A 28 -28.54 -3.09 -2.44
CA SER A 28 -28.62 -4.06 -3.52
C SER A 28 -27.30 -4.12 -4.28
N ASP A 29 -27.16 -5.12 -5.16
CA ASP A 29 -26.01 -5.19 -6.07
C ASP A 29 -26.03 -4.04 -7.10
N GLU A 30 -27.21 -3.57 -7.49
CA GLU A 30 -27.35 -2.40 -8.38
C GLU A 30 -26.82 -1.13 -7.69
N ASP A 31 -27.12 -0.90 -6.41
CA ASP A 31 -26.58 0.22 -5.66
C ASP A 31 -25.04 0.14 -5.54
N ARG A 32 -24.50 -1.07 -5.34
CA ARG A 32 -23.05 -1.31 -5.30
C ARG A 32 -22.39 -0.98 -6.62
N ASP A 33 -23.00 -1.34 -7.74
CA ASP A 33 -22.47 -1.04 -9.06
C ASP A 33 -22.55 0.47 -9.36
N VAL A 34 -23.61 1.15 -8.96
CA VAL A 34 -23.72 2.63 -9.10
C VAL A 34 -22.64 3.34 -8.29
N LEU A 35 -22.39 2.90 -7.06
CA LEU A 35 -21.31 3.43 -6.22
C LEU A 35 -19.95 3.19 -6.85
N LEU A 36 -19.67 1.97 -7.28
CA LEU A 36 -18.43 1.59 -7.93
C LEU A 36 -18.15 2.45 -9.16
N GLU A 37 -19.12 2.63 -10.04
CA GLU A 37 -18.99 3.43 -11.26
C GLU A 37 -18.68 4.90 -10.94
N ARG A 38 -19.28 5.46 -9.89
CA ARG A 38 -19.01 6.84 -9.46
C ARG A 38 -17.57 6.98 -9.01
N GLU A 39 -17.09 6.09 -8.16
CA GLU A 39 -15.77 6.15 -7.54
C GLU A 39 -14.67 5.76 -8.52
N ALA A 40 -14.92 4.75 -9.35
CA ALA A 40 -14.01 4.37 -10.42
C ALA A 40 -13.80 5.51 -11.42
N ARG A 41 -14.84 6.29 -11.71
CA ARG A 41 -14.72 7.44 -12.62
C ARG A 41 -13.78 8.51 -12.08
N GLU A 42 -13.81 8.78 -10.78
CA GLU A 42 -12.89 9.71 -10.14
C GLU A 42 -11.45 9.18 -10.18
N LEU A 43 -11.25 7.90 -9.81
CA LEU A 43 -9.94 7.25 -9.88
C LEU A 43 -9.36 7.26 -11.30
N LEU A 44 -10.16 6.91 -12.29
CA LEU A 44 -9.70 6.88 -13.68
C LEU A 44 -9.37 8.28 -14.20
N ALA A 45 -10.16 9.29 -13.82
CA ALA A 45 -9.88 10.68 -14.19
C ALA A 45 -8.55 11.17 -13.59
N ASP A 46 -8.28 10.84 -12.33
CA ASP A 46 -7.01 11.18 -11.69
C ASP A 46 -5.85 10.43 -12.35
N MET A 47 -6.00 9.13 -12.60
CA MET A 47 -4.99 8.34 -13.29
C MET A 47 -4.65 8.90 -14.68
N ASP A 48 -5.67 9.31 -15.44
CA ASP A 48 -5.47 9.87 -16.77
C ASP A 48 -4.80 11.24 -16.69
N ASN A 49 -5.18 12.08 -15.72
CA ASN A 49 -4.58 13.39 -15.48
C ASN A 49 -3.08 13.30 -15.14
N TYR A 50 -2.70 12.34 -14.30
CA TYR A 50 -1.32 12.13 -13.88
C TYR A 50 -0.54 11.12 -14.73
N GLN A 51 -1.17 10.56 -15.78
CA GLN A 51 -0.57 9.54 -16.63
C GLN A 51 -0.12 8.28 -15.87
N VAL A 52 -0.95 7.85 -14.91
CA VAL A 52 -0.79 6.59 -14.19
C VAL A 52 -1.55 5.50 -14.95
N ASP A 53 -0.85 4.48 -15.41
CA ASP A 53 -1.43 3.40 -16.19
C ASP A 53 -2.23 2.42 -15.33
N GLN A 54 -1.74 2.14 -14.10
CA GLN A 54 -2.34 1.17 -13.20
C GLN A 54 -2.15 1.56 -11.74
N LYS A 55 -3.17 1.33 -10.92
CA LYS A 55 -3.11 1.46 -9.45
C LYS A 55 -3.30 0.13 -8.76
N ILE A 56 -2.48 -0.11 -7.72
CA ILE A 56 -2.68 -1.23 -6.80
C ILE A 56 -3.52 -0.72 -5.64
N MET A 57 -4.76 -1.18 -5.59
CA MET A 57 -5.71 -0.78 -4.56
C MET A 57 -5.51 -1.62 -3.31
N LEU A 58 -5.14 -0.98 -2.22
CA LEU A 58 -4.94 -1.65 -0.95
C LEU A 58 -6.27 -1.69 -0.17
N ALA A 59 -6.71 -2.90 0.18
CA ALA A 59 -7.76 -3.04 1.17
C ALA A 59 -7.29 -2.46 2.50
N PHE A 60 -8.20 -1.84 3.21
CA PHE A 60 -7.94 -1.35 4.56
C PHE A 60 -8.68 -2.24 5.55
N PRO A 61 -8.20 -2.38 6.81
CA PRO A 61 -8.80 -3.32 7.76
C PRO A 61 -10.31 -3.15 7.78
N PRO A 62 -11.10 -4.17 7.43
CA PRO A 62 -12.52 -4.07 7.53
C PRO A 62 -12.91 -4.00 9.00
N ASP A 63 -13.73 -3.05 9.34
CA ASP A 63 -14.70 -3.30 10.38
C ASP A 63 -15.60 -4.41 9.84
N MET A 64 -15.58 -5.56 10.49
CA MET A 64 -16.22 -6.78 10.00
C MET A 64 -17.74 -6.65 9.82
N GLU A 65 -18.35 -5.58 10.33
CA GLU A 65 -19.79 -5.31 10.21
C GLU A 65 -20.18 -4.66 8.87
N HIS A 66 -19.21 -4.22 8.06
CA HIS A 66 -19.50 -3.38 6.90
C HIS A 66 -18.74 -3.86 5.65
N GLU A 67 -19.16 -4.97 5.09
CA GLU A 67 -18.50 -5.63 3.93
C GLU A 67 -18.38 -4.78 2.66
N PHE A 68 -19.09 -3.65 2.57
CA PHE A 68 -19.07 -2.78 1.39
C PHE A 68 -18.98 -1.30 1.77
N HIS A 69 -18.05 -0.96 2.65
CA HIS A 69 -17.78 0.41 3.00
C HIS A 69 -16.58 0.95 2.25
N TYR A 70 -16.82 2.08 1.64
CA TYR A 70 -15.83 2.95 1.09
C TYR A 70 -15.85 4.27 1.86
N GLY A 71 -14.73 4.56 2.50
CA GLY A 71 -14.44 5.92 2.92
C GLY A 71 -15.33 6.55 3.97
N GLU A 72 -15.84 5.81 4.94
CA GLU A 72 -16.46 6.45 6.08
C GLU A 72 -15.40 7.12 6.96
N PHE A 73 -15.48 8.44 7.08
CA PHE A 73 -14.62 9.20 7.98
C PHE A 73 -15.05 8.96 9.42
N ASN A 74 -14.19 8.33 10.20
CA ASN A 74 -14.39 8.24 11.62
C ASN A 74 -13.90 9.53 12.31
N ALA A 75 -14.83 10.43 12.64
CA ALA A 75 -14.51 11.70 13.27
C ALA A 75 -13.79 11.56 14.62
N LYS A 76 -13.86 10.40 15.28
CA LYS A 76 -13.15 10.15 16.54
C LYS A 76 -11.68 9.81 16.33
N THR A 77 -11.35 9.16 15.23
CA THR A 77 -10.01 8.68 14.94
C THR A 77 -9.26 9.55 13.94
N GLY A 78 -9.98 10.41 13.23
CA GLY A 78 -9.41 11.19 12.14
C GLY A 78 -8.99 10.36 10.93
N VAL A 79 -9.33 9.08 10.92
CA VAL A 79 -8.98 8.15 9.86
C VAL A 79 -10.26 7.76 9.12
N THR A 80 -10.18 7.78 7.84
CA THR A 80 -11.17 7.15 7.00
C THR A 80 -10.68 5.79 6.63
N SER A 81 -11.48 4.83 6.80
CA SER A 81 -11.08 3.50 6.51
C SER A 81 -12.27 2.68 6.07
N TYR A 82 -12.07 1.83 5.31
CA TYR A 82 -12.71 0.64 4.78
C TYR A 82 -12.64 0.68 3.27
N THR A 83 -11.68 -0.08 2.78
CA THR A 83 -11.73 -0.53 1.38
C THR A 83 -11.98 -2.01 1.44
N SER A 84 -13.21 -2.44 1.20
CA SER A 84 -13.59 -3.84 1.28
C SER A 84 -12.97 -4.66 0.15
N HIS A 85 -12.74 -5.94 0.41
CA HIS A 85 -12.32 -6.89 -0.62
C HIS A 85 -13.34 -6.97 -1.78
N GLN A 86 -14.63 -6.91 -1.48
CA GLN A 86 -15.68 -6.95 -2.50
C GLN A 86 -15.60 -5.76 -3.44
N TRP A 87 -15.39 -4.56 -2.92
CA TRP A 87 -15.26 -3.36 -3.72
C TRP A 87 -14.05 -3.45 -4.67
N ILE A 88 -12.88 -3.83 -4.13
CA ILE A 88 -11.67 -4.00 -4.95
C ILE A 88 -11.87 -5.09 -6.01
N SER A 89 -12.40 -6.26 -5.63
CA SER A 89 -12.65 -7.35 -6.57
C SER A 89 -13.56 -6.93 -7.73
N ARG A 90 -14.64 -6.19 -7.46
CA ARG A 90 -15.52 -5.63 -8.48
C ARG A 90 -14.79 -4.61 -9.36
N LEU A 91 -14.01 -3.72 -8.76
CA LEU A 91 -13.23 -2.71 -9.49
C LEU A 91 -12.22 -3.35 -10.46
N VAL A 92 -11.46 -4.33 -9.98
CA VAL A 92 -10.47 -5.06 -10.79
C VAL A 92 -11.14 -5.80 -11.94
N LYS A 93 -12.25 -6.49 -11.69
CA LYS A 93 -13.01 -7.21 -12.71
C LYS A 93 -13.64 -6.27 -13.76
N ARG A 94 -14.07 -5.08 -13.33
CA ARG A 94 -14.71 -4.09 -14.20
C ARG A 94 -13.73 -3.35 -15.10
N TYR A 95 -12.51 -3.08 -14.60
CA TYR A 95 -11.48 -2.31 -15.31
C TYR A 95 -10.15 -3.07 -15.36
N PRO A 96 -10.10 -4.18 -16.12
CA PRO A 96 -8.91 -5.03 -16.20
C PRO A 96 -7.72 -4.24 -16.76
N GLY A 97 -6.56 -4.41 -16.10
CA GLY A 97 -5.34 -3.71 -16.48
C GLY A 97 -5.21 -2.28 -15.96
N ARG A 98 -6.28 -1.68 -15.41
CA ARG A 98 -6.22 -0.37 -14.74
C ARG A 98 -6.04 -0.52 -13.23
N PHE A 99 -6.58 -1.57 -12.64
CA PHE A 99 -6.47 -1.82 -11.22
C PHE A 99 -5.99 -3.24 -10.94
N ALA A 100 -5.31 -3.40 -9.82
CA ALA A 100 -5.05 -4.68 -9.17
C ALA A 100 -5.32 -4.50 -7.67
N GLY A 101 -5.43 -5.61 -6.92
CA GLY A 101 -5.85 -5.54 -5.53
C GLY A 101 -4.89 -6.23 -4.56
N PHE A 102 -4.65 -5.59 -3.41
CA PHE A 102 -4.06 -6.21 -2.23
C PHE A 102 -5.13 -6.43 -1.18
N ALA A 103 -5.24 -7.66 -0.69
CA ALA A 103 -6.11 -7.98 0.44
C ALA A 103 -5.58 -7.34 1.75
N CYS A 104 -6.44 -7.16 2.73
CA CYS A 104 -6.03 -6.80 4.08
C CYS A 104 -6.71 -7.74 5.07
N LEU A 105 -5.93 -8.51 5.80
CA LEU A 105 -6.41 -9.51 6.75
C LEU A 105 -5.60 -9.42 8.03
N ASN A 106 -6.24 -9.80 9.14
CA ASN A 106 -5.52 -9.98 10.39
C ASN A 106 -4.82 -11.35 10.38
N PRO A 107 -3.48 -11.42 10.34
CA PRO A 107 -2.75 -12.67 10.31
C PRO A 107 -2.96 -13.59 11.52
N LEU A 108 -3.43 -13.04 12.64
CA LEU A 108 -3.67 -13.78 13.86
C LEU A 108 -5.04 -14.48 13.89
N GLU A 109 -5.92 -14.18 12.93
CA GLU A 109 -7.20 -14.85 12.81
C GLU A 109 -7.02 -16.28 12.25
N PRO A 110 -7.58 -17.31 12.90
CA PRO A 110 -7.34 -18.71 12.49
C PRO A 110 -7.76 -19.02 11.04
N GLY A 111 -8.77 -18.32 10.54
CA GLY A 111 -9.27 -18.47 9.16
C GLY A 111 -8.54 -17.64 8.11
N ALA A 112 -7.64 -16.75 8.51
CA ALA A 112 -7.00 -15.79 7.60
C ALA A 112 -6.21 -16.46 6.46
N PRO A 113 -5.43 -17.54 6.66
CA PRO A 113 -4.71 -18.18 5.55
C PRO A 113 -5.65 -18.77 4.48
N ALA A 114 -6.76 -19.38 4.89
CA ALA A 114 -7.75 -19.93 3.94
C ALA A 114 -8.51 -18.80 3.21
N GLN A 115 -8.84 -17.74 3.92
CA GLN A 115 -9.46 -16.56 3.31
C GLN A 115 -8.53 -15.88 2.30
N LEU A 116 -7.23 -15.75 2.62
CA LEU A 116 -6.23 -15.23 1.70
C LEU A 116 -6.16 -16.08 0.42
N GLU A 117 -6.08 -17.40 0.56
CA GLU A 117 -6.02 -18.31 -0.58
C GLU A 117 -7.24 -18.14 -1.50
N ARG A 118 -8.43 -18.01 -0.93
CA ARG A 118 -9.66 -17.74 -1.71
C ARG A 118 -9.57 -16.42 -2.43
N LEU A 119 -9.20 -15.32 -1.75
CA LEU A 119 -9.09 -14.00 -2.35
C LEU A 119 -8.11 -13.97 -3.52
N VAL A 120 -6.99 -14.68 -3.39
CA VAL A 120 -6.00 -14.77 -4.46
C VAL A 120 -6.51 -15.58 -5.64
N LYS A 121 -7.07 -16.78 -5.38
CA LYS A 121 -7.46 -17.72 -6.44
C LYS A 121 -8.77 -17.38 -7.14
N GLU A 122 -9.73 -16.80 -6.42
CA GLU A 122 -11.09 -16.56 -6.91
C GLU A 122 -11.37 -15.09 -7.22
N ASP A 123 -10.80 -14.19 -6.43
CA ASP A 123 -11.07 -12.76 -6.53
C ASP A 123 -9.95 -11.95 -7.18
N GLY A 124 -8.81 -12.58 -7.52
CA GLY A 124 -7.75 -11.99 -8.32
C GLY A 124 -6.83 -11.03 -7.54
N PHE A 125 -6.76 -11.17 -6.22
CA PHE A 125 -5.81 -10.40 -5.42
C PHE A 125 -4.38 -10.86 -5.69
N CYS A 126 -3.45 -9.91 -5.85
CA CYS A 126 -2.05 -10.19 -6.21
C CYS A 126 -1.05 -9.90 -5.07
N GLY A 127 -1.54 -9.58 -3.88
CA GLY A 127 -0.74 -9.31 -2.69
C GLY A 127 -1.62 -9.13 -1.46
N VAL A 128 -0.98 -8.90 -0.32
CA VAL A 128 -1.66 -8.60 0.93
C VAL A 128 -1.03 -7.38 1.60
N LYS A 129 -1.86 -6.49 2.12
CA LYS A 129 -1.47 -5.39 3.00
C LYS A 129 -1.67 -5.84 4.45
N ILE A 130 -0.66 -5.67 5.26
CA ILE A 130 -0.71 -5.90 6.70
C ILE A 130 -0.61 -4.56 7.41
N HIS A 131 -1.63 -4.25 8.19
CA HIS A 131 -1.65 -3.07 9.04
C HIS A 131 -1.50 -3.50 10.50
N GLN A 132 -0.28 -3.96 10.85
CA GLN A 132 0.02 -4.57 12.13
C GLN A 132 -0.23 -3.64 13.32
N ALA A 133 -0.09 -2.33 13.13
CA ALA A 133 -0.40 -1.35 14.17
C ALA A 133 -1.88 -1.33 14.53
N HIS A 134 -2.74 -1.47 13.51
CA HIS A 134 -4.20 -1.53 13.70
C HIS A 134 -4.64 -2.79 14.44
N TYR A 135 -4.01 -3.91 14.13
CA TYR A 135 -4.28 -5.20 14.78
C TYR A 135 -3.50 -5.41 16.08
N ASP A 136 -2.68 -4.42 16.48
CA ASP A 136 -1.89 -4.39 17.72
C ASP A 136 -0.98 -5.62 17.93
N PHE A 137 -0.22 -5.98 16.90
CA PHE A 137 0.80 -7.01 17.02
C PHE A 137 2.10 -6.59 16.31
N PRO A 138 3.28 -7.01 16.79
CA PRO A 138 4.53 -6.78 16.08
C PRO A 138 4.65 -7.72 14.87
N VAL A 139 5.22 -7.25 13.77
CA VAL A 139 5.33 -8.01 12.52
C VAL A 139 6.06 -9.35 12.68
N ASN A 140 7.00 -9.43 13.62
CA ASN A 140 7.76 -10.65 13.95
C ASN A 140 7.06 -11.57 14.97
N ASP A 141 5.79 -11.36 15.24
CA ASP A 141 5.00 -12.29 16.07
C ASP A 141 4.90 -13.66 15.38
N GLN A 142 5.46 -14.68 15.99
CA GLN A 142 5.50 -16.02 15.42
C GLN A 142 4.11 -16.63 15.17
N ARG A 143 3.07 -16.14 15.86
CA ARG A 143 1.68 -16.55 15.62
C ARG A 143 1.18 -16.15 14.23
N ALA A 144 1.75 -15.09 13.64
CA ALA A 144 1.44 -14.62 12.30
C ALA A 144 2.21 -15.40 11.19
N PHE A 145 3.26 -16.13 11.53
CA PHE A 145 4.12 -16.80 10.54
C PHE A 145 3.39 -17.81 9.66
N PRO A 146 2.42 -18.59 10.13
CA PRO A 146 1.63 -19.46 9.25
C PRO A 146 0.94 -18.68 8.11
N PHE A 147 0.46 -17.48 8.39
CA PHE A 147 -0.12 -16.59 7.38
C PHE A 147 0.93 -16.08 6.38
N TYR A 148 2.10 -15.66 6.86
CA TYR A 148 3.18 -15.18 6.02
C TYR A 148 3.76 -16.29 5.12
N ARG A 149 3.87 -17.52 5.64
CA ARG A 149 4.25 -18.69 4.83
C ARG A 149 3.21 -18.99 3.76
N LYS A 150 1.92 -18.78 4.05
CA LYS A 150 0.86 -18.89 3.04
C LYS A 150 1.01 -17.84 1.93
N CYS A 151 1.42 -16.61 2.24
CA CYS A 151 1.75 -15.61 1.21
C CYS A 151 2.88 -16.09 0.29
N ALA A 152 3.96 -16.62 0.87
CA ALA A 152 5.09 -17.17 0.13
C ALA A 152 4.66 -18.38 -0.73
N GLU A 153 3.86 -19.31 -0.20
CA GLU A 153 3.31 -20.47 -0.92
C GLU A 153 2.46 -20.03 -2.13
N LEU A 154 1.65 -18.98 -1.97
CA LEU A 154 0.85 -18.41 -3.04
C LEU A 154 1.67 -17.59 -4.04
N GLY A 155 2.93 -17.31 -3.72
CA GLY A 155 3.84 -16.51 -4.55
C GLY A 155 3.41 -15.04 -4.65
N ILE A 156 2.78 -14.51 -3.60
CA ILE A 156 2.34 -13.11 -3.49
C ILE A 156 3.16 -12.36 -2.44
N PRO A 157 3.42 -11.06 -2.62
CA PRO A 157 4.10 -10.25 -1.61
C PRO A 157 3.17 -9.90 -0.45
N ALA A 158 3.79 -9.63 0.70
CA ALA A 158 3.16 -9.03 1.86
C ALA A 158 3.70 -7.61 2.09
N ALA A 159 2.82 -6.61 2.03
CA ALA A 159 3.14 -5.21 2.25
C ALA A 159 2.82 -4.84 3.71
N PHE A 160 3.82 -4.35 4.42
CA PHE A 160 3.72 -3.97 5.82
C PHE A 160 3.72 -2.45 5.94
N HIS A 161 2.75 -1.93 6.69
CA HIS A 161 2.79 -0.52 7.07
C HIS A 161 4.02 -0.26 7.94
N THR A 162 4.83 0.73 7.60
CA THR A 162 5.97 1.14 8.43
C THR A 162 5.98 2.65 8.63
N GLY A 163 6.62 3.08 9.70
CA GLY A 163 6.73 4.48 10.02
C GLY A 163 5.65 4.96 10.98
N PHE A 164 4.96 6.01 10.61
CA PHE A 164 4.00 6.65 11.50
C PHE A 164 2.56 6.42 11.04
N SER A 165 1.65 6.46 12.00
CA SER A 165 0.22 6.67 11.78
C SER A 165 -0.19 7.93 12.55
N LEU A 166 -0.99 8.79 11.93
CA LEU A 166 -1.49 10.01 12.58
C LEU A 166 -2.66 9.76 13.53
N GLY A 167 -3.20 8.55 13.48
CA GLY A 167 -4.35 8.14 14.29
C GLY A 167 -3.97 7.61 15.68
N ARG A 168 -3.75 8.49 16.66
CA ARG A 168 -3.36 8.10 18.03
C ARG A 168 -4.30 7.11 18.73
N THR A 169 -5.52 6.99 18.27
CA THR A 169 -6.54 6.19 18.95
C THR A 169 -6.58 4.72 18.51
N ILE A 170 -5.93 4.36 17.41
CA ILE A 170 -6.01 3.04 16.81
C ILE A 170 -4.63 2.38 16.74
N ASP A 171 -3.57 3.15 16.43
CA ASP A 171 -2.30 2.62 16.03
C ASP A 171 -1.20 2.86 17.07
N ARG A 172 -0.43 1.80 17.36
CA ARG A 172 0.79 1.89 18.14
C ARG A 172 2.00 1.97 17.21
N LEU A 173 2.98 2.81 17.57
CA LEU A 173 4.15 3.03 16.73
C LEU A 173 5.14 1.86 16.73
N ILE A 174 5.32 1.18 17.87
CA ILE A 174 6.31 0.09 17.96
C ILE A 174 6.09 -1.00 16.90
N PRO A 175 4.85 -1.49 16.66
CA PRO A 175 4.63 -2.49 15.62
C PRO A 175 5.01 -2.05 14.20
N THR A 176 5.15 -0.73 13.96
CA THR A 176 5.50 -0.19 12.64
C THR A 176 7.00 0.07 12.44
N MET A 177 7.83 -0.28 13.42
CA MET A 177 9.28 -0.12 13.31
C MET A 177 9.87 -1.05 12.25
N PRO A 178 10.61 -0.53 11.25
CA PRO A 178 11.14 -1.34 10.16
C PRO A 178 12.12 -2.42 10.62
N LEU A 179 12.80 -2.23 11.75
CA LEU A 179 13.72 -3.23 12.30
C LEU A 179 13.06 -4.58 12.59
N LEU A 180 11.76 -4.60 12.87
CA LEU A 180 11.03 -5.86 13.10
C LEU A 180 10.88 -6.69 11.81
N LEU A 181 11.03 -6.08 10.63
CA LEU A 181 11.03 -6.78 9.35
C LEU A 181 12.33 -7.57 9.12
N ASP A 182 13.43 -7.22 9.76
CA ASP A 182 14.70 -7.93 9.63
C ASP A 182 14.56 -9.40 10.08
N GLU A 183 13.92 -9.61 11.22
CA GLU A 183 13.69 -10.97 11.75
C GLU A 183 12.73 -11.75 10.86
N LEU A 184 11.63 -11.14 10.40
CA LEU A 184 10.70 -11.79 9.49
C LEU A 184 11.37 -12.18 8.18
N ALA A 185 12.17 -11.28 7.61
CA ALA A 185 12.88 -11.51 6.35
C ALA A 185 13.90 -12.64 6.45
N TYR A 186 14.54 -12.77 7.61
CA TYR A 186 15.47 -13.84 7.91
C TYR A 186 14.77 -15.20 8.07
N GLU A 187 13.64 -15.22 8.78
CA GLU A 187 12.90 -16.45 9.11
C GLU A 187 12.08 -17.01 7.93
N ILE A 188 11.69 -16.15 6.98
CA ILE A 188 10.92 -16.53 5.78
C ILE A 188 11.55 -15.89 4.54
N PRO A 189 12.74 -16.34 4.11
CA PRO A 189 13.47 -15.73 3.01
C PRO A 189 12.77 -15.85 1.63
N GLU A 190 11.85 -16.79 1.49
CA GLU A 190 11.01 -16.95 0.29
C GLU A 190 9.86 -15.95 0.19
N LEU A 191 9.53 -15.23 1.27
CA LEU A 191 8.51 -14.19 1.28
C LEU A 191 9.06 -12.90 0.67
N THR A 192 8.42 -12.38 -0.36
CA THR A 192 8.65 -10.99 -0.77
C THR A 192 7.95 -10.03 0.19
N ILE A 193 8.74 -9.22 0.88
CA ILE A 193 8.27 -8.24 1.85
C ILE A 193 8.29 -6.86 1.19
N ILE A 194 7.16 -6.15 1.18
CA ILE A 194 7.09 -4.75 0.77
C ILE A 194 7.06 -3.88 2.02
N MET A 195 8.13 -3.11 2.22
CA MET A 195 8.23 -2.11 3.27
C MET A 195 7.57 -0.83 2.80
N CYS A 196 6.37 -0.53 3.27
CA CYS A 196 5.67 0.70 2.90
C CYS A 196 6.38 1.94 3.46
N HIS A 197 6.37 3.03 2.69
CA HIS A 197 6.86 4.34 3.11
C HIS A 197 8.37 4.38 3.46
N ALA A 198 9.16 3.43 2.94
CA ALA A 198 10.61 3.33 3.20
C ALA A 198 11.00 3.32 4.69
N GLY A 199 10.14 2.83 5.58
CA GLY A 199 10.35 2.89 7.02
C GLY A 199 9.78 4.15 7.69
N GLY A 200 9.18 5.06 6.94
CA GLY A 200 8.63 6.30 7.47
C GLY A 200 9.70 7.18 8.09
N THR A 201 9.42 7.71 9.28
CA THR A 201 10.40 8.54 10.04
C THR A 201 11.63 7.75 10.52
N TRP A 202 11.61 6.41 10.46
CA TRP A 202 12.75 5.51 10.69
C TRP A 202 13.38 5.03 9.38
N TYR A 203 13.45 5.90 8.38
CA TYR A 203 13.95 5.52 7.04
C TYR A 203 15.39 5.03 7.05
N GLN A 204 16.23 5.47 7.99
CA GLN A 204 17.61 5.02 8.12
C GLN A 204 17.67 3.55 8.52
N GLU A 205 16.86 3.14 9.49
CA GLU A 205 16.70 1.75 9.88
C GLU A 205 16.05 0.94 8.75
N GLY A 206 15.07 1.51 8.05
CA GLY A 206 14.44 0.90 6.87
C GLY A 206 15.46 0.60 5.77
N VAL A 207 16.34 1.54 5.46
CA VAL A 207 17.43 1.33 4.49
C VAL A 207 18.36 0.22 4.95
N LEU A 208 18.77 0.20 6.21
CA LEU A 208 19.64 -0.83 6.77
C LEU A 208 19.01 -2.22 6.61
N VAL A 209 17.74 -2.35 6.95
CA VAL A 209 16.99 -3.62 6.84
C VAL A 209 16.89 -4.07 5.38
N ALA A 210 16.60 -3.16 4.46
CA ALA A 210 16.54 -3.48 3.03
C ALA A 210 17.90 -3.86 2.44
N LEU A 211 19.00 -3.28 2.92
CA LEU A 211 20.35 -3.63 2.49
C LEU A 211 20.77 -5.02 2.94
N ARG A 212 20.31 -5.44 4.12
CA ARG A 212 20.62 -6.76 4.68
C ARG A 212 19.81 -7.89 4.05
N ASN A 213 18.59 -7.61 3.60
CA ASN A 213 17.61 -8.61 3.19
C ASN A 213 17.17 -8.40 1.75
N GLU A 214 17.58 -9.29 0.85
CA GLU A 214 17.29 -9.19 -0.57
C GLU A 214 15.81 -9.40 -0.91
N ASN A 215 15.05 -10.06 -0.03
CA ASN A 215 13.62 -10.27 -0.16
C ASN A 215 12.76 -9.06 0.29
N ILE A 216 13.40 -7.94 0.69
CA ILE A 216 12.70 -6.69 1.01
C ILE A 216 12.73 -5.73 -0.18
N VAL A 217 11.56 -5.27 -0.55
CA VAL A 217 11.31 -4.25 -1.56
C VAL A 217 10.72 -3.01 -0.85
N ILE A 218 11.10 -1.83 -1.28
CA ILE A 218 10.64 -0.57 -0.70
C ILE A 218 9.55 0.05 -1.56
N ASP A 219 8.43 0.36 -0.94
CA ASP A 219 7.40 1.24 -1.47
C ASP A 219 7.74 2.69 -1.09
N LEU A 220 7.82 3.55 -2.09
CA LEU A 220 8.24 4.96 -1.96
C LEU A 220 7.07 5.92 -1.66
N SER A 221 5.87 5.40 -1.43
CA SER A 221 4.71 6.22 -1.12
C SER A 221 4.95 7.09 0.11
N SER A 222 4.40 8.29 0.11
CA SER A 222 4.52 9.29 1.19
C SER A 222 5.94 9.76 1.53
N VAL A 223 7.00 9.23 0.91
CA VAL A 223 8.39 9.62 1.22
C VAL A 223 8.64 11.13 1.00
N PRO A 224 8.21 11.74 -0.12
CA PRO A 224 8.39 13.19 -0.31
C PRO A 224 7.67 14.03 0.75
N TRP A 225 6.44 13.63 1.09
CA TRP A 225 5.65 14.30 2.12
C TRP A 225 6.32 14.19 3.51
N MET A 226 6.77 12.98 3.86
CA MET A 226 7.46 12.71 5.11
C MET A 226 8.74 13.57 5.25
N CYS A 227 9.56 13.64 4.21
CA CYS A 227 10.80 14.42 4.22
C CYS A 227 10.55 15.91 4.48
N ARG A 228 9.44 16.44 3.93
CA ARG A 228 9.08 17.85 4.05
C ARG A 228 8.41 18.20 5.38
N TYR A 229 7.55 17.34 5.90
CA TYR A 229 6.65 17.69 7.02
C TYR A 229 6.89 16.92 8.31
N MET A 230 7.57 15.78 8.27
CA MET A 230 7.70 14.90 9.43
C MET A 230 9.11 14.75 9.98
N VAL A 231 10.13 15.04 9.18
CA VAL A 231 11.53 14.89 9.59
C VAL A 231 12.12 16.25 9.92
N TYR A 232 12.88 16.32 11.01
CA TYR A 232 13.62 17.52 11.39
C TYR A 232 15.12 17.24 11.53
N PRO A 233 16.00 18.06 10.94
CA PRO A 233 15.67 19.15 10.00
C PRO A 233 15.03 18.62 8.72
N GLU A 234 14.35 19.51 7.98
CA GLU A 234 13.77 19.19 6.67
C GLU A 234 14.84 18.57 5.75
N ILE A 235 14.46 17.51 5.05
CA ILE A 235 15.36 16.77 4.15
C ILE A 235 14.85 16.95 2.72
N ASP A 236 15.78 17.12 1.77
CA ASP A 236 15.45 17.10 0.36
C ASP A 236 14.95 15.71 -0.08
N PRO A 237 13.68 15.56 -0.45
CA PRO A 237 13.13 14.26 -0.88
C PRO A 237 13.83 13.69 -2.11
N ALA A 238 14.26 14.55 -3.05
CA ALA A 238 14.95 14.09 -4.25
C ALA A 238 16.29 13.44 -3.90
N GLY A 239 17.02 14.03 -2.95
CA GLY A 239 18.26 13.45 -2.43
C GLY A 239 18.04 12.08 -1.77
N VAL A 240 16.98 11.93 -0.98
CA VAL A 240 16.63 10.65 -0.34
C VAL A 240 16.28 9.59 -1.39
N LEU A 241 15.39 9.90 -2.32
CA LEU A 241 14.95 8.97 -3.36
C LEU A 241 16.11 8.52 -4.27
N LYS A 242 16.97 9.47 -4.68
CA LYS A 242 18.16 9.16 -5.45
C LYS A 242 19.10 8.23 -4.68
N ARG A 243 19.33 8.52 -3.40
CA ARG A 243 20.19 7.71 -2.56
C ARG A 243 19.65 6.31 -2.35
N LEU A 244 18.34 6.15 -2.19
CA LEU A 244 17.70 4.83 -2.15
C LEU A 244 17.94 4.05 -3.44
N ALA A 245 17.78 4.69 -4.61
CA ALA A 245 18.06 4.05 -5.90
C ALA A 245 19.52 3.59 -6.05
N GLU A 246 20.47 4.39 -5.53
CA GLU A 246 21.90 4.03 -5.53
C GLU A 246 22.22 2.88 -4.57
N MET A 247 21.64 2.88 -3.37
CA MET A 247 22.00 1.94 -2.30
C MET A 247 21.25 0.61 -2.39
N VAL A 248 19.93 0.67 -2.54
CA VAL A 248 19.05 -0.52 -2.56
C VAL A 248 18.93 -1.11 -3.96
N GLY A 249 19.03 -0.26 -4.96
CA GLY A 249 18.88 -0.61 -6.36
C GLY A 249 17.44 -0.50 -6.87
N PRO A 250 17.27 -0.10 -8.15
CA PRO A 250 15.96 0.19 -8.72
C PRO A 250 15.03 -1.03 -8.82
N ASP A 251 15.57 -2.22 -8.85
CA ASP A 251 14.80 -3.48 -8.93
C ASP A 251 14.10 -3.84 -7.61
N ARG A 252 14.37 -3.07 -6.55
CA ARG A 252 13.74 -3.22 -5.23
C ARG A 252 13.07 -1.95 -4.73
N LEU A 253 12.80 -1.01 -5.64
CA LEU A 253 12.03 0.20 -5.36
C LEU A 253 10.76 0.22 -6.20
N MET A 254 9.66 0.65 -5.62
CA MET A 254 8.38 0.81 -6.30
C MET A 254 7.82 2.20 -6.06
N PHE A 255 7.37 2.84 -7.13
CA PHE A 255 6.61 4.08 -7.06
C PHE A 255 5.25 3.84 -6.40
N GLY A 256 4.85 4.73 -5.49
CA GLY A 256 3.54 4.73 -4.84
C GLY A 256 3.19 6.13 -4.37
N THR A 257 1.89 6.41 -4.21
CA THR A 257 1.41 7.73 -3.79
C THR A 257 0.81 7.74 -2.40
N ASP A 258 0.16 6.68 -1.97
CA ASP A 258 -0.68 6.64 -0.77
C ASP A 258 -1.82 7.67 -0.83
N ASN A 259 -2.23 8.04 -2.03
CA ASN A 259 -3.14 9.14 -2.34
C ASN A 259 -2.71 10.51 -1.74
N ALA A 260 -1.47 10.61 -1.28
CA ALA A 260 -0.90 11.83 -0.75
C ALA A 260 -0.09 12.53 -1.84
N ASP A 261 -0.55 13.72 -2.25
CA ASP A 261 0.18 14.60 -3.16
C ASP A 261 0.76 13.88 -4.41
N GLU A 262 -0.12 13.26 -5.21
CA GLU A 262 0.28 12.55 -6.45
C GLU A 262 1.20 13.40 -7.32
N ASP A 263 0.89 14.68 -7.47
CA ASP A 263 1.71 15.66 -8.20
C ASP A 263 3.13 15.73 -7.63
N MET A 264 3.23 15.88 -6.32
CA MET A 264 4.53 16.00 -5.64
C MET A 264 5.37 14.75 -5.86
N ASN A 265 4.78 13.56 -5.67
CA ASN A 265 5.51 12.31 -5.87
C ASN A 265 6.02 12.13 -7.30
N LEU A 266 5.19 12.44 -8.30
CA LEU A 266 5.57 12.34 -9.71
C LEU A 266 6.61 13.38 -10.09
N GLU A 267 6.50 14.62 -9.62
CA GLU A 267 7.48 15.69 -9.88
C GLU A 267 8.85 15.35 -9.30
N TYR A 268 8.90 14.87 -8.06
CA TYR A 268 10.16 14.43 -7.46
C TYR A 268 10.78 13.29 -8.23
N MET A 269 10.02 12.29 -8.65
CA MET A 269 10.53 11.17 -9.43
C MET A 269 11.12 11.63 -10.77
N LYS A 270 10.45 12.57 -11.46
CA LYS A 270 10.95 13.14 -12.72
C LYS A 270 12.20 14.00 -12.51
N ALA A 271 12.30 14.71 -11.39
CA ALA A 271 13.40 15.60 -11.05
C ALA A 271 14.67 14.89 -10.56
N LEU A 272 14.62 13.58 -10.27
CA LEU A 272 15.76 12.84 -9.72
C LEU A 272 16.99 12.80 -10.64
N GLY A 273 16.82 13.03 -11.94
CA GLY A 273 17.91 12.95 -12.91
C GLY A 273 18.50 11.53 -13.06
N LEU A 274 17.68 10.51 -12.75
CA LEU A 274 18.05 9.11 -12.98
C LEU A 274 18.03 8.81 -14.47
N ASP A 275 18.85 7.85 -14.90
CA ASP A 275 18.76 7.35 -16.26
C ASP A 275 17.41 6.68 -16.53
N LYS A 276 17.04 6.63 -17.81
CA LYS A 276 15.72 6.14 -18.24
C LYS A 276 15.44 4.72 -17.76
N ALA A 277 16.42 3.82 -17.82
CA ALA A 277 16.21 2.42 -17.45
C ALA A 277 15.96 2.26 -15.94
N THR A 278 16.70 3.00 -15.12
CA THR A 278 16.49 3.07 -13.67
C THR A 278 15.12 3.62 -13.33
N LEU A 279 14.72 4.73 -13.97
CA LEU A 279 13.42 5.33 -13.74
C LEU A 279 12.26 4.41 -14.15
N GLU A 280 12.38 3.73 -15.31
CA GLU A 280 11.38 2.77 -15.79
C GLU A 280 11.17 1.60 -14.82
N LYS A 281 12.23 1.12 -14.18
CA LYS A 281 12.11 0.09 -13.15
C LYS A 281 11.31 0.57 -11.96
N ILE A 282 11.68 1.71 -11.39
CA ILE A 282 11.02 2.27 -10.19
C ILE A 282 9.56 2.61 -10.47
N MET A 283 9.28 3.28 -11.59
CA MET A 283 7.95 3.79 -11.91
C MET A 283 6.91 2.69 -12.21
N GLY A 284 7.33 1.48 -12.56
CA GLY A 284 6.36 0.43 -12.82
C GLY A 284 6.98 -0.96 -13.07
N GLY A 285 8.23 -1.02 -13.55
CA GLY A 285 8.85 -2.28 -13.91
C GLY A 285 9.01 -3.25 -12.73
N THR A 286 9.41 -2.73 -11.57
CA THR A 286 9.54 -3.52 -10.34
C THR A 286 8.18 -4.05 -9.88
N ALA A 287 7.16 -3.19 -9.83
CA ALA A 287 5.80 -3.60 -9.46
C ALA A 287 5.25 -4.63 -10.45
N ALA A 288 5.36 -4.39 -11.76
CA ALA A 288 4.89 -5.32 -12.80
C ALA A 288 5.52 -6.71 -12.66
N ARG A 289 6.83 -6.76 -12.43
CA ARG A 289 7.58 -8.02 -12.26
C ARG A 289 7.14 -8.77 -11.00
N LEU A 290 7.05 -8.09 -9.86
CA LEU A 290 6.72 -8.70 -8.57
C LEU A 290 5.28 -9.19 -8.50
N LEU A 291 4.37 -8.43 -9.08
CA LEU A 291 2.93 -8.70 -9.00
C LEU A 291 2.41 -9.49 -10.21
N LYS A 292 3.27 -9.73 -11.20
CA LYS A 292 2.94 -10.47 -12.44
C LYS A 292 1.77 -9.83 -13.21
N ILE A 293 1.74 -8.50 -13.31
CA ILE A 293 0.67 -7.69 -13.90
C ILE A 293 1.14 -6.83 -15.09
#